data_386b57361cdb1a87e6c90385ef84615e
#
_entry.id   386b57361cdb1a87e6c90385ef84615e
#
_cell.length_a   1.000
_cell.length_b   1.000
_cell.length_c   1.000
_cell.angle_alpha   90.00
_cell.angle_beta   90.00
_cell.angle_gamma   90.00
#
_symmetry.space_group_name_H-M   'P 1'
#
loop_
_entity.id
_entity.type
_entity.pdbx_description
1 polymer ?
#
loop_
_entity_poly.entity_id
_entity_poly.type
_entity_poly.pdbx_seq_one_letter_code
_entity_poly.pdbx_strand_id
1 'polypeptide(L)'
;NVTLGNTYARILKEAEAGGGGREAEIERARKAWNQGFVAAAIDEFCRTQEVMDVSGRPNKGVLTGQDMAKWQATVEAPLTYDYGRYPVRKAASWTQGPVVLQQLALLKGFDLDGMDPTSPDFIHLQIECLKLAYADREAFYGDPAFVDVPMQTLLSDAYNEDRRKLVDPAHASLEQRPGKVDGFGGVVKLR
;
A
#
# COMPACT_ATOMS: atom_id res chain seq x y z
N ASN A 1 13.98 0.74 -21.68
CA ASN A 1 13.52 2.14 -21.80
C ASN A 1 14.74 3.08 -21.87
N VAL A 2 15.00 3.66 -23.03
CA VAL A 2 16.19 4.53 -23.27
C VAL A 2 16.13 5.80 -22.43
N THR A 3 14.96 6.42 -22.31
CA THR A 3 14.77 7.64 -21.51
C THR A 3 15.12 7.44 -20.04
N LEU A 4 14.64 6.34 -19.45
CA LEU A 4 14.96 5.99 -18.06
C LEU A 4 16.46 5.70 -17.89
N GLY A 5 17.07 4.97 -18.84
CA GLY A 5 18.50 4.71 -18.84
C GLY A 5 19.33 6.01 -18.89
N ASN A 6 18.96 6.96 -19.73
CA ASN A 6 19.60 8.26 -19.81
C ASN A 6 19.45 9.09 -18.53
N THR A 7 18.28 9.00 -17.86
CA THR A 7 18.04 9.65 -16.56
C THR A 7 18.99 9.12 -15.50
N TYR A 8 19.12 7.80 -15.36
CA TYR A 8 20.07 7.21 -14.41
C TYR A 8 21.52 7.52 -14.74
N ALA A 9 21.90 7.44 -16.01
CA ALA A 9 23.24 7.82 -16.44
C ALA A 9 23.60 9.29 -16.09
N ARG A 10 22.63 10.21 -16.24
CA ARG A 10 22.81 11.60 -15.83
C ARG A 10 22.94 11.75 -14.32
N ILE A 11 22.13 11.07 -13.53
CA ILE A 11 22.23 11.08 -12.06
C ILE A 11 23.61 10.60 -11.62
N LEU A 12 24.09 9.48 -12.15
CA LEU A 12 25.42 8.94 -11.83
C LEU A 12 26.52 9.93 -12.19
N LYS A 13 26.48 10.50 -13.41
CA LYS A 13 27.47 11.49 -13.87
C LYS A 13 27.52 12.72 -12.94
N GLU A 14 26.36 13.28 -12.55
CA GLU A 14 26.30 14.42 -11.62
C GLU A 14 26.77 14.04 -10.22
N ALA A 15 26.48 12.83 -9.77
CA ALA A 15 26.93 12.34 -8.46
C ALA A 15 28.45 12.16 -8.37
N GLU A 16 29.07 11.57 -9.37
CA GLU A 16 30.50 11.28 -9.44
C GLU A 16 31.34 12.55 -9.65
N ALA A 17 30.85 13.53 -10.39
CA ALA A 17 31.59 14.75 -10.75
C ALA A 17 32.07 15.56 -9.52
N GLY A 18 31.43 15.45 -8.37
CA GLY A 18 31.74 16.25 -7.18
C GLY A 18 32.80 15.63 -6.25
N GLY A 19 33.27 14.41 -6.48
CA GLY A 19 34.21 13.71 -5.60
C GLY A 19 33.67 13.51 -4.17
N GLY A 20 34.55 13.32 -3.19
CA GLY A 20 34.19 13.23 -1.76
C GLY A 20 33.78 11.85 -1.26
N GLY A 21 33.94 10.81 -2.08
CA GLY A 21 33.71 9.41 -1.71
C GLY A 21 32.23 8.99 -1.78
N ARG A 22 32.00 7.70 -1.50
CA ARG A 22 30.72 7.02 -1.73
C ARG A 22 29.51 7.71 -1.08
N GLU A 23 29.61 8.14 0.17
CA GLU A 23 28.47 8.76 0.88
C GLU A 23 28.08 10.11 0.25
N ALA A 24 29.07 10.92 -0.11
CA ALA A 24 28.86 12.20 -0.77
C ALA A 24 28.24 12.02 -2.18
N GLU A 25 28.65 10.99 -2.89
CA GLU A 25 28.10 10.64 -4.22
C GLU A 25 26.64 10.18 -4.10
N ILE A 26 26.32 9.31 -3.13
CA ILE A 26 24.95 8.88 -2.86
C ILE A 26 24.05 10.08 -2.50
N GLU A 27 24.53 10.99 -1.67
CA GLU A 27 23.77 12.18 -1.28
C GLU A 27 23.53 13.12 -2.48
N ARG A 28 24.51 13.29 -3.37
CA ARG A 28 24.31 14.06 -4.61
C ARG A 28 23.33 13.39 -5.55
N ALA A 29 23.38 12.05 -5.68
CA ALA A 29 22.42 11.31 -6.48
C ALA A 29 20.99 11.48 -5.93
N ARG A 30 20.82 11.40 -4.60
CA ARG A 30 19.54 11.65 -3.93
C ARG A 30 19.04 13.08 -4.19
N LYS A 31 19.91 14.08 -4.10
CA LYS A 31 19.55 15.47 -4.40
C LYS A 31 19.20 15.69 -5.87
N ALA A 32 19.92 15.08 -6.81
CA ALA A 32 19.59 15.14 -8.24
C ALA A 32 18.15 14.62 -8.50
N TRP A 33 17.72 13.61 -7.76
CA TRP A 33 16.35 13.07 -7.83
C TRP A 33 15.34 14.01 -7.17
N ASN A 34 15.52 14.35 -5.88
CA ASN A 34 14.50 15.02 -5.08
C ASN A 34 14.46 16.54 -5.25
N GLN A 35 15.58 17.17 -5.61
CA GLN A 35 15.74 18.63 -5.66
C GLN A 35 16.32 19.14 -6.99
N GLY A 36 16.82 18.21 -7.80
CA GLY A 36 17.50 18.54 -9.06
C GLY A 36 16.59 18.38 -10.29
N PHE A 37 17.21 18.00 -11.39
CA PHE A 37 16.57 17.97 -12.70
C PHE A 37 15.37 17.01 -12.80
N VAL A 38 15.37 15.92 -12.02
CA VAL A 38 14.22 14.98 -12.02
C VAL A 38 13.00 15.64 -11.39
N ALA A 39 13.16 16.23 -10.20
CA ALA A 39 12.09 16.96 -9.54
C ALA A 39 11.57 18.12 -10.39
N ALA A 40 12.48 18.88 -11.02
CA ALA A 40 12.11 19.99 -11.92
C ALA A 40 11.30 19.50 -13.13
N ALA A 41 11.69 18.39 -13.75
CA ALA A 41 10.97 17.82 -14.89
C ALA A 41 9.56 17.31 -14.49
N ILE A 42 9.42 16.70 -13.31
CA ILE A 42 8.13 16.24 -12.79
C ILE A 42 7.23 17.44 -12.47
N ASP A 43 7.74 18.46 -11.80
CA ASP A 43 7.02 19.70 -11.51
C ASP A 43 6.50 20.37 -12.78
N GLU A 44 7.38 20.56 -13.77
CA GLU A 44 7.01 21.14 -15.05
C GLU A 44 5.92 20.32 -15.74
N PHE A 45 6.08 19.00 -15.81
CA PHE A 45 5.08 18.12 -16.41
C PHE A 45 3.73 18.25 -15.70
N CYS A 46 3.69 18.12 -14.37
CA CYS A 46 2.46 18.22 -13.59
C CYS A 46 1.78 19.58 -13.78
N ARG A 47 2.53 20.65 -13.82
CA ARG A 47 2.00 22.01 -13.96
C ARG A 47 1.52 22.35 -15.36
N THR A 48 2.14 21.80 -16.40
CA THR A 48 1.90 22.21 -17.79
C THR A 48 1.07 21.22 -18.61
N GLN A 49 1.16 19.92 -18.31
CA GLN A 49 0.51 18.88 -19.12
C GLN A 49 -0.84 18.49 -18.52
N GLU A 50 -1.83 18.35 -19.39
CA GLU A 50 -3.13 17.77 -19.06
C GLU A 50 -3.17 16.34 -19.61
N VAL A 51 -3.44 15.37 -18.74
CA VAL A 51 -3.48 13.95 -19.08
C VAL A 51 -4.86 13.40 -18.77
N MET A 52 -5.42 12.66 -19.72
CA MET A 52 -6.70 11.95 -19.54
C MET A 52 -6.54 10.89 -18.44
N ASP A 53 -7.39 10.92 -17.44
CA ASP A 53 -7.43 9.94 -16.36
C ASP A 53 -8.70 9.08 -16.40
N VAL A 54 -8.87 8.23 -15.39
CA VAL A 54 -10.02 7.31 -15.27
C VAL A 54 -11.37 8.03 -15.09
N SER A 55 -11.37 9.32 -14.76
CA SER A 55 -12.60 10.14 -14.70
C SER A 55 -13.14 10.50 -16.08
N GLY A 56 -12.38 10.24 -17.14
CA GLY A 56 -12.71 10.64 -18.52
C GLY A 56 -12.48 12.13 -18.79
N ARG A 57 -11.71 12.82 -17.95
CA ARG A 57 -11.35 14.24 -18.11
C ARG A 57 -9.84 14.43 -18.13
N PRO A 58 -9.33 15.37 -18.91
CA PRO A 58 -7.92 15.74 -18.82
C PRO A 58 -7.69 16.58 -17.55
N ASN A 59 -6.70 16.16 -16.75
CA ASN A 59 -6.31 16.84 -15.52
C ASN A 59 -4.81 17.07 -15.46
N LYS A 60 -4.42 18.15 -14.78
CA LYS A 60 -3.02 18.41 -14.42
C LYS A 60 -2.64 17.64 -13.16
N GLY A 61 -1.36 17.29 -13.04
CA GLY A 61 -0.83 16.73 -11.80
C GLY A 61 -0.77 17.78 -10.68
N VAL A 62 -0.79 17.30 -9.44
CA VAL A 62 -0.71 18.16 -8.23
C VAL A 62 0.64 18.09 -7.54
N LEU A 63 1.50 17.14 -7.93
CA LEU A 63 2.83 16.98 -7.33
C LEU A 63 3.75 18.11 -7.80
N THR A 64 4.38 18.78 -6.82
CA THR A 64 5.32 19.88 -7.06
C THR A 64 6.76 19.48 -6.75
N GLY A 65 7.73 20.20 -7.32
CA GLY A 65 9.14 20.05 -6.98
C GLY A 65 9.42 20.35 -5.49
N GLN A 66 8.61 21.21 -4.85
CA GLN A 66 8.72 21.49 -3.43
C GLN A 66 8.28 20.30 -2.55
N ASP A 67 7.25 19.57 -2.98
CA ASP A 67 6.82 18.36 -2.27
C ASP A 67 7.92 17.30 -2.34
N MET A 68 8.51 17.10 -3.52
CA MET A 68 9.63 16.19 -3.69
C MET A 68 10.86 16.60 -2.87
N ALA A 69 11.17 17.89 -2.78
CA ALA A 69 12.32 18.38 -2.02
C ALA A 69 12.16 18.21 -0.50
N LYS A 70 10.94 18.30 0.01
CA LYS A 70 10.61 18.16 1.44
C LYS A 70 10.46 16.71 1.86
N TRP A 71 10.06 15.82 0.94
CA TRP A 71 9.80 14.42 1.29
C TRP A 71 11.09 13.69 1.64
N GLN A 72 11.03 12.91 2.71
CA GLN A 72 12.09 12.01 3.13
C GLN A 72 11.51 10.66 3.52
N ALA A 73 12.25 9.59 3.22
CA ALA A 73 11.90 8.26 3.66
C ALA A 73 12.00 8.15 5.19
N THR A 74 10.99 7.56 5.80
CA THR A 74 10.94 7.27 7.24
C THR A 74 11.34 5.82 7.52
N VAL A 75 11.82 5.57 8.73
CA VAL A 75 12.02 4.21 9.25
C VAL A 75 10.89 3.91 10.22
N GLU A 76 10.06 2.93 9.87
CA GLU A 76 8.85 2.60 10.61
C GLU A 76 8.90 1.17 11.14
N ALA A 77 8.29 0.94 12.30
CA ALA A 77 8.07 -0.40 12.80
C ALA A 77 7.04 -1.12 11.91
N PRO A 78 7.31 -2.35 11.47
CA PRO A 78 6.35 -3.10 10.68
C PRO A 78 5.16 -3.54 11.52
N LEU A 79 3.99 -3.62 10.89
CA LEU A 79 2.87 -4.37 11.45
C LEU A 79 3.20 -5.86 11.47
N THR A 80 2.86 -6.53 12.55
CA THR A 80 3.12 -7.96 12.73
C THR A 80 1.82 -8.68 13.07
N TYR A 81 1.61 -9.84 12.44
CA TYR A 81 0.55 -10.79 12.77
C TYR A 81 1.15 -12.19 12.90
N ASP A 82 0.85 -12.87 14.01
CA ASP A 82 1.34 -14.22 14.26
C ASP A 82 0.41 -15.26 13.62
N TYR A 83 0.86 -15.83 12.50
CA TYR A 83 0.18 -16.94 11.82
C TYR A 83 0.83 -18.27 12.18
N GLY A 84 0.21 -18.98 13.10
CA GLY A 84 0.81 -20.17 13.69
C GLY A 84 2.14 -19.83 14.39
N ARG A 85 3.22 -20.44 13.94
CA ARG A 85 4.58 -20.20 14.48
C ARG A 85 5.35 -19.07 13.76
N TYR A 86 4.75 -18.44 12.75
CA TYR A 86 5.43 -17.47 11.90
C TYR A 86 4.94 -16.05 12.18
N PRO A 87 5.81 -15.15 12.65
CA PRO A 87 5.50 -13.73 12.71
C PRO A 87 5.60 -13.12 11.31
N VAL A 88 4.46 -12.86 10.68
CA VAL A 88 4.38 -12.24 9.35
C VAL A 88 4.39 -10.73 9.51
N ARG A 89 5.33 -10.05 8.83
CA ARG A 89 5.53 -8.60 8.92
C ARG A 89 5.23 -7.92 7.59
N LYS A 90 4.52 -6.81 7.68
CA LYS A 90 4.18 -5.97 6.51
C LYS A 90 4.29 -4.49 6.89
N ALA A 91 4.44 -3.62 5.88
CA ALA A 91 4.35 -2.18 6.08
C ALA A 91 2.95 -1.75 6.54
N ALA A 92 2.83 -0.54 7.10
CA ALA A 92 1.61 0.00 7.69
C ALA A 92 0.51 0.34 6.67
N SER A 93 -0.57 0.97 7.14
CA SER A 93 -1.82 1.21 6.40
C SER A 93 -1.72 2.15 5.19
N TRP A 94 -0.63 2.88 5.03
CA TRP A 94 -0.33 3.64 3.80
C TRP A 94 0.03 2.72 2.61
N THR A 95 0.14 1.42 2.85
CA THR A 95 0.32 0.37 1.84
C THR A 95 -0.81 -0.65 1.89
N GLN A 96 -0.78 -1.63 1.00
CA GLN A 96 -1.68 -2.79 1.03
C GLN A 96 -1.17 -3.92 1.95
N GLY A 97 -0.07 -3.71 2.67
CA GLY A 97 0.52 -4.71 3.55
C GLY A 97 -0.46 -5.34 4.55
N PRO A 98 -1.25 -4.55 5.28
CA PRO A 98 -2.17 -5.09 6.28
C PRO A 98 -3.28 -5.96 5.72
N VAL A 99 -3.67 -5.81 4.43
CA VAL A 99 -4.65 -6.70 3.78
C VAL A 99 -4.19 -8.16 3.83
N VAL A 100 -2.90 -8.41 3.57
CA VAL A 100 -2.33 -9.77 3.64
C VAL A 100 -2.39 -10.30 5.07
N LEU A 101 -2.07 -9.46 6.07
CA LEU A 101 -2.14 -9.86 7.48
C LEU A 101 -3.58 -10.18 7.89
N GLN A 102 -4.54 -9.37 7.47
CA GLN A 102 -5.95 -9.61 7.75
C GLN A 102 -6.48 -10.84 7.02
N GLN A 103 -6.06 -11.08 5.77
CA GLN A 103 -6.40 -12.30 5.05
C GLN A 103 -5.91 -13.54 5.80
N LEU A 104 -4.68 -13.52 6.34
CA LEU A 104 -4.17 -14.60 7.16
C LEU A 104 -4.97 -14.77 8.45
N ALA A 105 -5.38 -13.66 9.10
CA ALA A 105 -6.24 -13.71 10.27
C ALA A 105 -7.61 -14.34 9.97
N LEU A 106 -8.19 -14.07 8.82
CA LEU A 106 -9.42 -14.71 8.35
C LEU A 106 -9.21 -16.19 8.05
N LEU A 107 -8.14 -16.54 7.33
CA LEU A 107 -7.84 -17.94 6.96
C LEU A 107 -7.50 -18.84 8.12
N LYS A 108 -6.94 -18.30 9.23
CA LYS A 108 -6.58 -19.03 10.45
C LYS A 108 -7.73 -19.85 11.04
N GLY A 109 -8.97 -19.48 10.77
CA GLY A 109 -10.15 -20.18 11.29
C GLY A 109 -10.64 -21.36 10.43
N PHE A 110 -9.98 -21.66 9.32
CA PHE A 110 -10.32 -22.78 8.45
C PHE A 110 -9.22 -23.85 8.52
N ASP A 111 -9.64 -25.12 8.42
CA ASP A 111 -8.71 -26.25 8.30
C ASP A 111 -8.19 -26.33 6.85
N LEU A 112 -7.07 -25.66 6.59
CA LEU A 112 -6.45 -25.64 5.29
C LEU A 112 -5.46 -26.78 5.05
N ASP A 113 -4.99 -27.42 6.13
CA ASP A 113 -3.94 -28.47 6.05
C ASP A 113 -4.42 -29.72 5.32
N GLY A 114 -5.73 -30.00 5.42
CA GLY A 114 -6.36 -31.14 4.72
C GLY A 114 -6.81 -30.86 3.30
N MET A 115 -6.66 -29.63 2.80
CA MET A 115 -7.17 -29.21 1.49
C MET A 115 -6.08 -29.32 0.42
N ASP A 116 -6.44 -29.75 -0.80
CA ASP A 116 -5.59 -29.61 -1.97
C ASP A 116 -5.48 -28.12 -2.35
N PRO A 117 -4.25 -27.50 -2.35
CA PRO A 117 -4.06 -26.11 -2.70
C PRO A 117 -4.52 -25.71 -4.11
N THR A 118 -4.73 -26.69 -5.00
CA THR A 118 -5.22 -26.47 -6.37
C THR A 118 -6.73 -26.69 -6.49
N SER A 119 -7.40 -27.13 -5.42
CA SER A 119 -8.84 -27.38 -5.44
C SER A 119 -9.65 -26.10 -5.55
N PRO A 120 -10.84 -26.16 -6.18
CA PRO A 120 -11.76 -25.03 -6.21
C PRO A 120 -12.15 -24.53 -4.82
N ASP A 121 -12.31 -25.42 -3.86
CA ASP A 121 -12.71 -25.07 -2.48
C ASP A 121 -11.63 -24.28 -1.76
N PHE A 122 -10.35 -24.68 -1.89
CA PHE A 122 -9.21 -23.95 -1.34
C PHE A 122 -9.11 -22.54 -1.95
N ILE A 123 -9.19 -22.45 -3.27
CA ILE A 123 -9.14 -21.18 -4.00
C ILE A 123 -10.33 -20.30 -3.61
N HIS A 124 -11.52 -20.89 -3.50
CA HIS A 124 -12.73 -20.17 -3.07
C HIS A 124 -12.57 -19.54 -1.69
N LEU A 125 -12.12 -20.28 -0.69
CA LEU A 125 -11.89 -19.76 0.65
C LEU A 125 -10.88 -18.61 0.66
N GLN A 126 -9.78 -18.74 -0.08
CA GLN A 126 -8.78 -17.68 -0.18
C GLN A 126 -9.38 -16.39 -0.78
N ILE A 127 -10.17 -16.52 -1.84
CA ILE A 127 -10.78 -15.38 -2.52
C ILE A 127 -11.85 -14.73 -1.65
N GLU A 128 -12.71 -15.50 -0.95
CA GLU A 128 -13.72 -14.94 -0.05
C GLU A 128 -13.06 -14.18 1.13
N CYS A 129 -12.03 -14.74 1.75
CA CYS A 129 -11.26 -14.07 2.79
C CYS A 129 -10.59 -12.80 2.26
N LEU A 130 -10.01 -12.85 1.07
CA LEU A 130 -9.39 -11.70 0.42
C LEU A 130 -10.40 -10.59 0.16
N LYS A 131 -11.60 -10.91 -0.34
CA LYS A 131 -12.67 -9.94 -0.58
C LYS A 131 -13.11 -9.23 0.71
N LEU A 132 -13.21 -9.93 1.83
CA LEU A 132 -13.53 -9.33 3.12
C LEU A 132 -12.41 -8.38 3.58
N ALA A 133 -11.14 -8.78 3.45
CA ALA A 133 -10.01 -7.93 3.81
C ALA A 133 -9.92 -6.68 2.91
N TYR A 134 -10.21 -6.80 1.62
CA TYR A 134 -10.27 -5.65 0.71
C TYR A 134 -11.46 -4.74 0.99
N ALA A 135 -12.62 -5.28 1.37
CA ALA A 135 -13.77 -4.47 1.75
C ALA A 135 -13.44 -3.59 2.98
N ASP A 136 -12.73 -4.14 3.96
CA ASP A 136 -12.27 -3.38 5.12
C ASP A 136 -11.18 -2.36 4.74
N ARG A 137 -10.28 -2.71 3.81
CA ARG A 137 -9.31 -1.76 3.28
C ARG A 137 -10.00 -0.54 2.66
N GLU A 138 -10.96 -0.75 1.78
CA GLU A 138 -11.68 0.34 1.11
C GLU A 138 -12.44 1.24 2.10
N ALA A 139 -12.89 0.66 3.23
CA ALA A 139 -13.63 1.40 4.23
C ALA A 139 -12.76 2.15 5.25
N PHE A 140 -11.55 1.66 5.55
CA PHE A 140 -10.81 2.12 6.73
C PHE A 140 -9.37 2.55 6.46
N TYR A 141 -8.72 2.11 5.35
CA TYR A 141 -7.31 2.40 5.16
C TYR A 141 -7.09 3.81 4.59
N GLY A 142 -5.94 4.35 4.96
CA GLY A 142 -5.42 5.60 4.46
C GLY A 142 -4.02 5.84 5.01
N ASP A 143 -3.44 6.97 4.65
CA ASP A 143 -2.16 7.41 5.19
C ASP A 143 -2.34 7.79 6.67
N PRO A 144 -1.65 7.12 7.62
CA PRO A 144 -1.80 7.37 9.05
C PRO A 144 -1.37 8.79 9.47
N ALA A 145 -0.67 9.54 8.63
CA ALA A 145 -0.40 10.96 8.86
C ALA A 145 -1.66 11.83 8.75
N PHE A 146 -2.71 11.36 8.07
CA PHE A 146 -3.94 12.12 7.79
C PHE A 146 -5.21 11.47 8.32
N VAL A 147 -5.19 10.16 8.56
CA VAL A 147 -6.37 9.41 9.03
C VAL A 147 -6.00 8.43 10.13
N ASP A 148 -6.91 8.24 11.08
CA ASP A 148 -6.79 7.15 12.04
C ASP A 148 -7.30 5.86 11.40
N VAL A 149 -6.46 4.82 11.39
CA VAL A 149 -6.83 3.51 10.87
C VAL A 149 -6.88 2.51 12.02
N PRO A 150 -8.00 1.81 12.26
CA PRO A 150 -8.18 0.93 13.41
C PRO A 150 -7.44 -0.40 13.25
N MET A 151 -6.13 -0.35 12.96
CA MET A 151 -5.32 -1.54 12.66
C MET A 151 -5.38 -2.61 13.74
N GLN A 152 -5.38 -2.21 15.01
CA GLN A 152 -5.44 -3.16 16.12
C GLN A 152 -6.74 -3.98 16.10
N THR A 153 -7.86 -3.33 15.81
CA THR A 153 -9.16 -4.02 15.68
C THR A 153 -9.19 -4.89 14.43
N LEU A 154 -8.81 -4.34 13.28
CA LEU A 154 -8.84 -5.05 11.99
C LEU A 154 -7.96 -6.31 11.97
N LEU A 155 -6.88 -6.35 12.74
CA LEU A 155 -5.99 -7.51 12.86
C LEU A 155 -6.31 -8.38 14.09
N SER A 156 -7.32 -8.05 14.91
CA SER A 156 -7.68 -8.85 16.07
C SER A 156 -8.37 -10.17 15.68
N ASP A 157 -8.13 -11.22 16.46
CA ASP A 157 -8.76 -12.52 16.24
C ASP A 157 -10.28 -12.42 16.39
N ALA A 158 -10.79 -11.69 17.39
CA ALA A 158 -12.22 -11.55 17.64
C ALA A 158 -12.95 -10.89 16.43
N TYR A 159 -12.41 -9.81 15.90
CA TYR A 159 -12.97 -9.15 14.72
C TYR A 159 -12.99 -10.09 13.51
N ASN A 160 -11.89 -10.77 13.25
CA ASN A 160 -11.78 -11.65 12.09
C ASN A 160 -12.60 -12.94 12.25
N GLU A 161 -12.87 -13.40 13.47
CA GLU A 161 -13.81 -14.49 13.75
C GLU A 161 -15.24 -14.14 13.36
N ASP A 162 -15.69 -12.93 13.69
CA ASP A 162 -17.01 -12.45 13.25
C ASP A 162 -17.07 -12.26 11.73
N ARG A 163 -16.00 -11.75 11.11
CA ARG A 163 -15.95 -11.58 9.66
C ARG A 163 -15.99 -12.92 8.92
N ARG A 164 -15.35 -13.97 9.43
CA ARG A 164 -15.38 -15.33 8.85
C ARG A 164 -16.78 -15.90 8.69
N LYS A 165 -17.72 -15.56 9.56
CA LYS A 165 -19.12 -16.01 9.49
C LYS A 165 -19.83 -15.59 8.20
N LEU A 166 -19.27 -14.62 7.47
CA LEU A 166 -19.78 -14.15 6.19
C LEU A 166 -19.30 -14.99 5.00
N VAL A 167 -18.36 -15.88 5.20
CA VAL A 167 -17.87 -16.78 4.15
C VAL A 167 -18.85 -17.92 3.96
N ASP A 168 -19.49 -17.97 2.79
CA ASP A 168 -20.30 -19.12 2.39
C ASP A 168 -19.39 -20.08 1.60
N PRO A 169 -19.19 -21.33 2.06
CA PRO A 169 -18.31 -22.27 1.40
C PRO A 169 -18.83 -22.76 0.04
N ALA A 170 -20.11 -22.56 -0.26
CA ALA A 170 -20.75 -23.04 -1.49
C ALA A 170 -20.98 -21.93 -2.53
N HIS A 171 -21.02 -20.66 -2.12
CA HIS A 171 -21.39 -19.55 -2.99
C HIS A 171 -20.46 -18.36 -2.86
N ALA A 172 -19.98 -17.87 -3.99
CA ALA A 172 -19.18 -16.65 -4.04
C ALA A 172 -20.05 -15.40 -3.76
N SER A 173 -19.64 -14.54 -2.85
CA SER A 173 -20.29 -13.25 -2.64
C SER A 173 -19.95 -12.27 -3.76
N LEU A 174 -20.95 -11.56 -4.26
CA LEU A 174 -20.79 -10.47 -5.23
C LEU A 174 -20.80 -9.09 -4.55
N GLU A 175 -21.03 -9.04 -3.24
CA GLU A 175 -21.14 -7.80 -2.49
C GLU A 175 -19.83 -7.43 -1.80
N GLN A 176 -19.55 -6.13 -1.79
CA GLN A 176 -18.51 -5.57 -0.95
C GLN A 176 -19.09 -5.38 0.47
N ARG A 177 -18.54 -6.09 1.45
CA ARG A 177 -19.07 -6.18 2.81
C ARG A 177 -18.04 -5.72 3.85
N PRO A 178 -17.80 -4.40 4.00
CA PRO A 178 -16.92 -3.91 5.04
C PRO A 178 -17.48 -4.24 6.43
N GLY A 179 -16.61 -4.45 7.39
CA GLY A 179 -17.00 -4.66 8.77
C GLY A 179 -17.41 -3.36 9.45
N LYS A 180 -17.78 -3.48 10.73
CA LYS A 180 -18.07 -2.33 11.58
C LYS A 180 -17.01 -2.24 12.67
N VAL A 181 -16.48 -1.03 12.85
CA VAL A 181 -15.55 -0.71 13.93
C VAL A 181 -16.10 0.51 14.66
N ASP A 182 -16.31 0.39 15.96
CA ASP A 182 -16.87 1.46 16.78
C ASP A 182 -15.98 2.71 16.72
N GLY A 183 -16.61 3.85 16.53
CA GLY A 183 -15.92 5.13 16.36
C GLY A 183 -15.38 5.42 14.95
N PHE A 184 -15.43 4.43 14.04
CA PHE A 184 -15.03 4.59 12.64
C PHE A 184 -16.25 4.42 11.74
N GLY A 185 -16.76 5.52 11.23
CA GLY A 185 -17.82 5.49 10.19
C GLY A 185 -17.23 5.08 8.87
N GLY A 186 -17.96 4.29 8.06
CA GLY A 186 -17.53 3.72 6.77
C GLY A 186 -17.20 4.71 5.64
N VAL A 187 -16.79 5.93 5.97
CA VAL A 187 -16.20 6.92 5.07
C VAL A 187 -15.00 7.49 5.77
N VAL A 188 -13.82 7.36 5.15
CA VAL A 188 -12.59 7.99 5.62
C VAL A 188 -12.85 9.50 5.78
N LYS A 189 -12.92 10.00 7.01
CA LYS A 189 -12.95 11.44 7.28
C LYS A 189 -11.50 11.93 7.14
N LEU A 190 -11.23 12.68 6.11
CA LEU A 190 -10.00 13.47 6.00
C LEU A 190 -9.96 14.47 7.14
N ARG A 191 -8.85 14.54 7.85
CA ARG A 191 -8.55 15.55 8.86
C ARG A 191 -8.09 16.85 8.23
#